data_5ee8455c88dfc626de909eb22c77ce28
#
_entry.id   5ee8455c88dfc626de909eb22c77ce28
#
_cell.length_a   1.000
_cell.length_b   1.000
_cell.length_c   1.000
_cell.angle_alpha   90.00
_cell.angle_beta   90.00
_cell.angle_gamma   90.00
#
_symmetry.space_group_name_H-M   'P 1'
#
loop_
_entity.id
_entity.type
_entity.pdbx_description
1 polymer ?
#
loop_
_entity_poly.entity_id
_entity_poly.type
_entity_poly.pdbx_seq_one_letter_code
_entity_poly.pdbx_strand_id
1 'polypeptide(L)'
;IGHGWVSDNPPRPLDGRTFFSNGSGVEWSLPTGIRVDFAGEGEWKITLDVFRDLGLAFAAALVAIYILLVGQTRSFVIPVVVMLAIPLTIVGIMPGFWLLNAVAGGQVGGYADPIFFTATGMIGMIALAGIVTRDSIILVDFIHLSLARGRSLFDAIMESRVVRLRPILLTAGTAMLSAAPITIDPIFSGLAWSLIFGLLASTVFTLFVIPIAYWLWYANKPGHGMPMAQE
;
A
#
# COMPACT_ATOMS: atom_id res chain seq x y z
N ILE A 1 -32.73 -21.44 2.81
CA ILE A 1 -33.00 -21.98 1.47
C ILE A 1 -34.43 -22.51 1.55
N GLY A 2 -35.38 -21.83 0.87
CA GLY A 2 -36.81 -22.03 1.05
C GLY A 2 -37.34 -23.42 0.67
N HIS A 3 -38.37 -23.84 1.36
CA HIS A 3 -39.22 -24.94 0.92
C HIS A 3 -39.87 -24.62 -0.41
N GLY A 4 -39.57 -25.27 -1.46
CA GLY A 4 -40.09 -25.01 -2.81
C GLY A 4 -39.01 -24.80 -3.83
N TRP A 5 -37.75 -24.84 -3.42
CA TRP A 5 -36.64 -24.83 -4.37
C TRP A 5 -36.40 -26.26 -4.88
N VAL A 6 -37.39 -26.80 -5.57
CA VAL A 6 -37.25 -28.02 -6.35
C VAL A 6 -37.23 -27.58 -7.81
N SER A 7 -36.09 -27.61 -8.42
CA SER A 7 -35.95 -27.42 -9.82
C SER A 7 -35.93 -28.77 -10.50
N ASP A 8 -36.87 -29.03 -11.37
CA ASP A 8 -36.85 -30.21 -12.25
C ASP A 8 -35.71 -30.11 -13.29
N ASN A 9 -35.12 -28.94 -13.42
CA ASN A 9 -33.99 -28.71 -14.28
C ASN A 9 -32.67 -28.79 -13.48
N PRO A 10 -31.73 -29.61 -13.94
CA PRO A 10 -30.40 -29.64 -13.28
C PRO A 10 -29.76 -28.25 -13.32
N PRO A 11 -29.02 -27.88 -12.28
CA PRO A 11 -28.32 -26.59 -12.26
C PRO A 11 -27.32 -26.54 -13.41
N ARG A 12 -27.26 -25.39 -14.09
CA ARG A 12 -26.30 -25.15 -15.17
C ARG A 12 -24.87 -25.29 -14.65
N PRO A 13 -23.89 -25.51 -15.55
CA PRO A 13 -22.48 -25.44 -15.22
C PRO A 13 -22.12 -24.16 -14.43
N LEU A 14 -21.03 -24.19 -13.66
CA LEU A 14 -20.65 -23.09 -12.76
C LEU A 14 -20.45 -21.74 -13.48
N ASP A 15 -20.03 -21.76 -14.74
CA ASP A 15 -19.89 -20.61 -15.61
C ASP A 15 -21.24 -19.93 -15.96
N GLY A 16 -22.33 -20.70 -15.94
CA GLY A 16 -23.67 -20.19 -16.15
C GLY A 16 -24.38 -19.71 -14.87
N ARG A 17 -23.73 -19.77 -13.70
CA ARG A 17 -24.28 -19.34 -12.42
C ARG A 17 -23.82 -17.93 -12.09
N THR A 18 -24.73 -17.16 -11.54
CA THR A 18 -24.40 -15.81 -11.05
C THR A 18 -24.74 -15.71 -9.57
N PHE A 19 -24.30 -14.64 -8.92
CA PHE A 19 -24.65 -14.35 -7.54
C PHE A 19 -26.17 -14.31 -7.28
N PHE A 20 -26.96 -13.94 -8.30
CA PHE A 20 -28.43 -13.81 -8.22
C PHE A 20 -29.19 -15.01 -8.81
N SER A 21 -28.50 -15.96 -9.42
CA SER A 21 -29.13 -17.10 -10.10
C SER A 21 -28.26 -18.34 -9.98
N ASN A 22 -28.91 -19.46 -9.66
CA ASN A 22 -28.27 -20.77 -9.67
C ASN A 22 -27.96 -21.30 -11.08
N GLY A 23 -28.27 -20.52 -12.13
CA GLY A 23 -28.10 -20.90 -13.52
C GLY A 23 -29.19 -21.78 -14.09
N SER A 24 -30.20 -22.20 -13.31
CA SER A 24 -31.33 -23.03 -13.80
C SER A 24 -32.47 -22.23 -14.37
N GLY A 25 -32.47 -20.92 -14.22
CA GLY A 25 -33.57 -20.03 -14.65
C GLY A 25 -34.78 -20.03 -13.67
N VAL A 26 -34.68 -20.73 -12.56
CA VAL A 26 -35.70 -20.72 -11.49
C VAL A 26 -35.36 -19.60 -10.51
N GLU A 27 -36.32 -18.74 -10.23
CA GLU A 27 -36.20 -17.69 -9.23
C GLU A 27 -36.14 -18.30 -7.82
N TRP A 28 -35.41 -17.63 -6.95
CA TRP A 28 -35.36 -17.99 -5.53
C TRP A 28 -36.71 -17.73 -4.89
N SER A 29 -37.37 -18.78 -4.38
CA SER A 29 -38.58 -18.64 -3.59
C SER A 29 -38.26 -18.84 -2.10
N LEU A 30 -38.70 -17.89 -1.28
CA LEU A 30 -38.52 -17.92 0.16
C LEU A 30 -39.90 -18.00 0.85
N PRO A 31 -40.01 -18.72 1.98
CA PRO A 31 -41.17 -18.63 2.84
C PRO A 31 -41.42 -17.19 3.29
N THR A 32 -42.67 -16.84 3.51
CA THR A 32 -43.07 -15.54 4.06
C THR A 32 -42.41 -15.34 5.44
N GLY A 33 -41.72 -14.21 5.58
CA GLY A 33 -41.00 -13.84 6.80
C GLY A 33 -39.50 -14.17 6.81
N ILE A 34 -38.98 -14.87 5.77
CA ILE A 34 -37.55 -15.10 5.63
C ILE A 34 -37.02 -14.16 4.55
N ARG A 35 -35.94 -13.48 4.86
CA ARG A 35 -35.22 -12.59 3.94
C ARG A 35 -33.81 -13.12 3.72
N VAL A 36 -33.36 -13.19 2.47
CA VAL A 36 -31.97 -13.47 2.16
C VAL A 36 -31.20 -12.16 2.29
N ASP A 37 -30.25 -12.15 3.19
CA ASP A 37 -29.29 -11.06 3.33
C ASP A 37 -27.97 -11.49 2.71
N PHE A 38 -27.65 -10.91 1.54
CA PHE A 38 -26.42 -11.17 0.82
C PHE A 38 -25.21 -10.45 1.43
N ALA A 39 -25.46 -9.45 2.28
CA ALA A 39 -24.44 -8.75 3.06
C ALA A 39 -24.24 -9.35 4.47
N GLY A 40 -24.86 -10.53 4.73
CA GLY A 40 -24.90 -11.18 6.04
C GLY A 40 -23.53 -11.52 6.66
N GLU A 41 -23.48 -12.50 7.55
CA GLU A 41 -22.28 -12.86 8.34
C GLU A 41 -21.18 -13.60 7.53
N GLY A 42 -21.29 -13.64 6.22
CA GLY A 42 -20.32 -14.29 5.35
C GLY A 42 -19.01 -13.52 5.20
N GLU A 43 -18.05 -14.15 4.55
CA GLU A 43 -16.71 -13.61 4.28
C GLU A 43 -16.74 -12.24 3.61
N TRP A 44 -17.75 -11.97 2.78
CA TRP A 44 -17.95 -10.67 2.13
C TRP A 44 -18.17 -9.53 3.13
N LYS A 45 -19.04 -9.74 4.14
CA LYS A 45 -19.28 -8.74 5.18
C LYS A 45 -18.04 -8.52 6.03
N ILE A 46 -17.38 -9.60 6.45
CA ILE A 46 -16.14 -9.53 7.23
C ILE A 46 -15.09 -8.72 6.47
N THR A 47 -14.93 -8.99 5.18
CA THR A 47 -13.98 -8.25 4.33
C THR A 47 -14.33 -6.76 4.27
N LEU A 48 -15.60 -6.39 4.02
CA LEU A 48 -16.02 -4.99 3.96
C LEU A 48 -15.81 -4.27 5.30
N ASP A 49 -16.18 -4.90 6.42
CA ASP A 49 -16.01 -4.33 7.76
C ASP A 49 -14.54 -4.16 8.10
N VAL A 50 -13.69 -5.14 7.79
CA VAL A 50 -12.24 -5.06 7.99
C VAL A 50 -11.62 -3.95 7.15
N PHE A 51 -11.98 -3.84 5.87
CA PHE A 51 -11.45 -2.76 5.01
C PHE A 51 -11.89 -1.37 5.52
N ARG A 52 -13.13 -1.23 5.97
CA ARG A 52 -13.63 0.02 6.52
C ARG A 52 -12.90 0.37 7.82
N ASP A 53 -12.84 -0.54 8.76
CA ASP A 53 -12.33 -0.27 10.10
C ASP A 53 -10.80 -0.10 10.10
N LEU A 54 -10.07 -0.92 9.34
CA LEU A 54 -8.64 -0.72 9.09
C LEU A 54 -8.35 0.55 8.31
N GLY A 55 -9.21 0.91 7.35
CA GLY A 55 -9.08 2.17 6.60
C GLY A 55 -9.23 3.39 7.50
N LEU A 56 -10.21 3.38 8.40
CA LEU A 56 -10.39 4.45 9.39
C LEU A 56 -9.23 4.52 10.39
N ALA A 57 -8.78 3.38 10.89
CA ALA A 57 -7.62 3.31 11.77
C ALA A 57 -6.34 3.83 11.08
N PHE A 58 -6.15 3.48 9.82
CA PHE A 58 -5.04 3.99 9.01
C PHE A 58 -5.11 5.50 8.80
N ALA A 59 -6.28 6.03 8.47
CA ALA A 59 -6.47 7.48 8.34
C ALA A 59 -6.15 8.21 9.65
N ALA A 60 -6.62 7.69 10.79
CA ALA A 60 -6.29 8.23 12.10
C ALA A 60 -4.79 8.18 12.41
N ALA A 61 -4.12 7.07 12.05
CA ALA A 61 -2.68 6.92 12.20
C ALA A 61 -1.90 7.93 11.33
N LEU A 62 -2.34 8.18 10.09
CA LEU A 62 -1.73 9.20 9.22
C LEU A 62 -1.84 10.61 9.81
N VAL A 63 -2.99 10.95 10.38
CA VAL A 63 -3.17 12.24 11.07
C VAL A 63 -2.24 12.34 12.28
N ALA A 64 -2.12 11.29 13.09
CA ALA A 64 -1.23 11.27 14.24
C ALA A 64 0.25 11.40 13.80
N ILE A 65 0.67 10.68 12.76
CA ILE A 65 2.01 10.80 12.17
C ILE A 65 2.26 12.24 11.69
N TYR A 66 1.30 12.85 11.02
CA TYR A 66 1.41 14.22 10.54
C TYR A 66 1.65 15.20 11.71
N ILE A 67 0.86 15.10 12.78
CA ILE A 67 0.99 15.96 13.97
C ILE A 67 2.38 15.78 14.61
N LEU A 68 2.85 14.53 14.77
CA LEU A 68 4.16 14.25 15.33
C LEU A 68 5.29 14.83 14.45
N LEU A 69 5.18 14.69 13.13
CA LEU A 69 6.15 15.23 12.18
C LEU A 69 6.17 16.76 12.20
N VAL A 70 5.02 17.43 12.30
CA VAL A 70 4.95 18.90 12.46
C VAL A 70 5.67 19.32 13.73
N GLY A 71 5.44 18.61 14.85
CA GLY A 71 6.13 18.86 16.11
C GLY A 71 7.65 18.71 16.02
N GLN A 72 8.13 17.67 15.31
CA GLN A 72 9.55 17.39 15.13
C GLN A 72 10.24 18.37 14.17
N THR A 73 9.64 18.62 13.02
CA THR A 73 10.25 19.42 11.94
C THR A 73 9.99 20.92 12.10
N ARG A 74 9.09 21.31 12.98
CA ARG A 74 8.60 22.70 13.14
C ARG A 74 8.17 23.35 11.81
N SER A 75 7.68 22.55 10.89
CA SER A 75 7.21 22.95 9.57
C SER A 75 5.94 22.19 9.23
N PHE A 76 5.00 22.85 8.57
CA PHE A 76 3.78 22.19 8.06
C PHE A 76 3.97 21.53 6.72
N VAL A 77 5.01 21.91 5.98
CA VAL A 77 5.23 21.46 4.60
C VAL A 77 6.08 20.20 4.54
N ILE A 78 7.13 20.14 5.34
CA ILE A 78 8.04 18.98 5.36
C ILE A 78 7.28 17.68 5.63
N PRO A 79 6.36 17.61 6.62
CA PRO A 79 5.53 16.43 6.82
C PRO A 79 4.72 16.01 5.60
N VAL A 80 4.17 16.96 4.86
CA VAL A 80 3.42 16.67 3.62
C VAL A 80 4.34 16.02 2.57
N VAL A 81 5.54 16.57 2.38
CA VAL A 81 6.53 16.01 1.45
C VAL A 81 6.94 14.59 1.86
N VAL A 82 7.17 14.36 3.15
CA VAL A 82 7.52 13.04 3.69
C VAL A 82 6.37 12.06 3.48
N MET A 83 5.15 12.46 3.80
CA MET A 83 3.96 11.61 3.68
C MET A 83 3.55 11.35 2.23
N LEU A 84 3.99 12.15 1.27
CA LEU A 84 3.75 11.91 -0.16
C LEU A 84 4.26 10.54 -0.62
N ALA A 85 5.27 10.00 0.05
CA ALA A 85 5.78 8.67 -0.24
C ALA A 85 4.74 7.56 0.05
N ILE A 86 3.80 7.77 0.97
CA ILE A 86 2.81 6.76 1.36
C ILE A 86 1.83 6.43 0.22
N PRO A 87 1.14 7.39 -0.42
CA PRO A 87 0.31 7.09 -1.59
C PRO A 87 1.08 6.45 -2.74
N LEU A 88 2.35 6.81 -2.90
CA LEU A 88 3.20 6.23 -3.95
C LEU A 88 3.49 4.74 -3.72
N THR A 89 3.41 4.23 -2.49
CA THR A 89 3.55 2.80 -2.23
C THR A 89 2.40 2.00 -2.85
N ILE A 90 1.18 2.55 -2.87
CA ILE A 90 0.01 1.92 -3.48
C ILE A 90 0.24 1.73 -4.98
N VAL A 91 0.88 2.72 -5.63
CA VAL A 91 1.26 2.65 -7.05
C VAL A 91 2.25 1.51 -7.31
N GLY A 92 3.01 1.07 -6.31
CA GLY A 92 3.87 -0.10 -6.43
C GLY A 92 3.16 -1.41 -6.12
N ILE A 93 2.31 -1.42 -5.10
CA ILE A 93 1.62 -2.62 -4.63
C ILE A 93 0.65 -3.15 -5.69
N MET A 94 -0.21 -2.30 -6.25
CA MET A 94 -1.25 -2.74 -7.19
C MET A 94 -0.69 -3.34 -8.49
N PRO A 95 0.26 -2.70 -9.20
CA PRO A 95 0.93 -3.33 -10.33
C PRO A 95 1.73 -4.57 -9.94
N GLY A 96 2.28 -4.62 -8.72
CA GLY A 96 2.97 -5.79 -8.19
C GLY A 96 2.05 -7.02 -8.11
N PHE A 97 0.85 -6.87 -7.57
CA PHE A 97 -0.16 -7.94 -7.56
C PHE A 97 -0.61 -8.32 -8.98
N TRP A 98 -0.78 -7.35 -9.86
CA TRP A 98 -1.11 -7.62 -11.25
C TRP A 98 0.00 -8.45 -11.93
N LEU A 99 1.27 -8.07 -11.76
CA LEU A 99 2.42 -8.79 -12.28
C LEU A 99 2.50 -10.20 -11.69
N LEU A 100 2.28 -10.34 -10.39
CA LEU A 100 2.28 -11.62 -9.71
C LEU A 100 1.23 -12.57 -10.30
N ASN A 101 0.03 -12.07 -10.54
CA ASN A 101 -1.03 -12.85 -11.19
C ASN A 101 -0.72 -13.20 -12.65
N ALA A 102 -0.03 -12.31 -13.37
CA ALA A 102 0.38 -12.57 -14.75
C ALA A 102 1.48 -13.66 -14.85
N VAL A 103 2.36 -13.76 -13.84
CA VAL A 103 3.51 -14.68 -13.85
C VAL A 103 3.21 -15.98 -13.09
N ALA A 104 2.55 -15.88 -11.94
CA ALA A 104 2.32 -16.98 -11.00
C ALA A 104 0.85 -17.36 -10.85
N GLY A 105 -0.05 -16.77 -11.65
CA GLY A 105 -1.48 -17.10 -11.66
C GLY A 105 -1.67 -18.58 -11.96
N GLY A 106 -2.11 -19.33 -10.95
CA GLY A 106 -2.39 -20.76 -11.04
C GLY A 106 -3.81 -21.03 -11.55
N GLN A 107 -4.06 -22.32 -11.88
CA GLN A 107 -5.40 -22.84 -12.09
C GLN A 107 -5.64 -23.98 -11.09
N VAL A 108 -6.74 -23.87 -10.34
CA VAL A 108 -7.18 -24.93 -9.44
C VAL A 108 -8.52 -25.47 -9.95
N GLY A 109 -8.58 -26.75 -10.25
CA GLY A 109 -9.78 -27.38 -10.76
C GLY A 109 -10.29 -26.85 -12.10
N GLY A 110 -9.41 -26.27 -12.93
CA GLY A 110 -9.79 -25.66 -14.22
C GLY A 110 -10.24 -24.19 -14.14
N TYR A 111 -10.19 -23.59 -12.94
CA TYR A 111 -10.50 -22.18 -12.71
C TYR A 111 -9.23 -21.40 -12.37
N ALA A 112 -9.18 -20.13 -12.82
CA ALA A 112 -8.09 -19.24 -12.42
C ALA A 112 -8.10 -19.05 -10.89
N ASP A 113 -6.94 -19.22 -10.27
CA ASP A 113 -6.71 -18.97 -8.85
C ASP A 113 -5.87 -17.69 -8.69
N PRO A 114 -6.51 -16.52 -8.77
CA PRO A 114 -5.79 -15.25 -8.67
C PRO A 114 -5.44 -14.94 -7.21
N ILE A 115 -4.23 -14.43 -7.02
CA ILE A 115 -3.79 -13.89 -5.74
C ILE A 115 -4.37 -12.49 -5.57
N PHE A 116 -5.37 -12.36 -4.71
CA PHE A 116 -6.05 -11.10 -4.45
C PHE A 116 -5.33 -10.24 -3.40
N PHE A 117 -5.52 -8.94 -3.50
CA PHE A 117 -5.21 -8.01 -2.42
C PHE A 117 -6.29 -8.16 -1.33
N THR A 118 -5.98 -8.91 -0.30
CA THR A 118 -6.88 -9.22 0.81
C THR A 118 -6.72 -8.26 1.99
N ALA A 119 -7.50 -8.44 3.05
CA ALA A 119 -7.36 -7.70 4.31
C ALA A 119 -5.95 -7.80 4.91
N THR A 120 -5.29 -8.96 4.78
CA THR A 120 -3.91 -9.14 5.22
C THR A 120 -2.94 -8.29 4.38
N GLY A 121 -3.18 -8.14 3.08
CA GLY A 121 -2.45 -7.21 2.21
C GLY A 121 -2.57 -5.76 2.66
N MET A 122 -3.76 -5.35 3.12
CA MET A 122 -3.99 -4.02 3.68
C MET A 122 -3.20 -3.80 4.97
N ILE A 123 -3.10 -4.79 5.85
CA ILE A 123 -2.24 -4.72 7.04
C ILE A 123 -0.78 -4.51 6.62
N GLY A 124 -0.31 -5.21 5.59
CA GLY A 124 1.01 -5.01 5.00
C GLY A 124 1.24 -3.58 4.51
N MET A 125 0.26 -3.00 3.85
CA MET A 125 0.30 -1.61 3.38
C MET A 125 0.38 -0.60 4.54
N ILE A 126 -0.36 -0.83 5.63
CA ILE A 126 -0.31 0.02 6.83
C ILE A 126 1.06 -0.05 7.50
N ALA A 127 1.61 -1.27 7.66
CA ALA A 127 2.94 -1.47 8.21
C ALA A 127 4.02 -0.79 7.35
N LEU A 128 3.87 -0.87 6.02
CA LEU A 128 4.76 -0.23 5.06
C LEU A 128 4.78 1.30 5.20
N ALA A 129 3.63 1.93 5.46
CA ALA A 129 3.56 3.38 5.68
C ALA A 129 4.48 3.83 6.82
N GLY A 130 4.55 3.08 7.91
CA GLY A 130 5.48 3.35 9.02
C GLY A 130 6.95 3.23 8.63
N ILE A 131 7.31 2.20 7.85
CA ILE A 131 8.68 1.98 7.37
C ILE A 131 9.11 3.12 6.45
N VAL A 132 8.28 3.46 5.47
CA VAL A 132 8.56 4.50 4.46
C VAL A 132 8.66 5.88 5.09
N THR A 133 7.79 6.20 6.05
CA THR A 133 7.84 7.48 6.79
C THR A 133 9.16 7.61 7.52
N ARG A 134 9.62 6.56 8.21
CA ARG A 134 10.92 6.55 8.91
C ARG A 134 12.08 6.83 7.95
N ASP A 135 12.13 6.14 6.82
CA ASP A 135 13.21 6.29 5.84
C ASP A 135 13.21 7.69 5.22
N SER A 136 12.03 8.25 4.99
CA SER A 136 11.83 9.61 4.47
C SER A 136 12.28 10.68 5.47
N ILE A 137 11.97 10.52 6.76
CA ILE A 137 12.42 11.44 7.83
C ILE A 137 13.95 11.47 7.89
N ILE A 138 14.59 10.29 7.90
CA ILE A 138 16.04 10.19 7.97
C ILE A 138 16.72 10.89 6.78
N LEU A 139 16.11 10.81 5.59
CA LEU A 139 16.60 11.50 4.40
C LEU A 139 16.49 13.03 4.55
N VAL A 140 15.33 13.53 4.99
CA VAL A 140 15.09 14.96 5.17
C VAL A 140 15.96 15.55 6.29
N ASP A 141 16.10 14.85 7.42
CA ASP A 141 16.96 15.28 8.52
C ASP A 141 18.41 15.42 8.07
N PHE A 142 18.89 14.50 7.22
CA PHE A 142 20.24 14.61 6.68
C PHE A 142 20.40 15.82 5.74
N ILE A 143 19.39 16.13 4.93
CA ILE A 143 19.39 17.35 4.10
C ILE A 143 19.52 18.59 5.00
N HIS A 144 18.72 18.67 6.07
CA HIS A 144 18.79 19.76 7.04
C HIS A 144 20.16 19.88 7.69
N LEU A 145 20.75 18.75 8.09
CA LEU A 145 22.09 18.72 8.70
C LEU A 145 23.16 19.21 7.70
N SER A 146 23.06 18.84 6.45
CA SER A 146 24.00 19.25 5.39
C SER A 146 23.86 20.75 5.07
N LEU A 147 22.62 21.27 5.03
CA LEU A 147 22.36 22.70 4.91
C LEU A 147 22.93 23.50 6.11
N ALA A 148 22.76 22.99 7.34
CA ALA A 148 23.32 23.62 8.53
C ALA A 148 24.87 23.68 8.52
N ARG A 149 25.53 22.82 7.76
CA ARG A 149 26.98 22.85 7.51
C ARG A 149 27.41 23.81 6.42
N GLY A 150 26.49 24.62 5.87
CA GLY A 150 26.77 25.61 4.83
C GLY A 150 26.85 25.05 3.41
N ARG A 151 26.38 23.82 3.18
CA ARG A 151 26.28 23.27 1.81
C ARG A 151 25.17 23.95 1.03
N SER A 152 25.31 24.01 -0.29
CA SER A 152 24.23 24.46 -1.16
C SER A 152 23.05 23.48 -1.09
N LEU A 153 21.84 23.95 -1.41
CA LEU A 153 20.64 23.11 -1.42
C LEU A 153 20.82 21.90 -2.33
N PHE A 154 21.38 22.10 -3.51
CA PHE A 154 21.62 21.03 -4.48
C PHE A 154 22.64 20.02 -3.95
N ASP A 155 23.77 20.49 -3.41
CA ASP A 155 24.80 19.61 -2.85
C ASP A 155 24.28 18.83 -1.65
N ALA A 156 23.53 19.48 -0.76
CA ALA A 156 22.93 18.84 0.41
C ALA A 156 21.99 17.69 0.01
N ILE A 157 21.17 17.89 -1.02
CA ILE A 157 20.28 16.87 -1.57
C ILE A 157 21.07 15.74 -2.21
N MET A 158 22.08 16.04 -3.02
CA MET A 158 22.88 15.00 -3.67
C MET A 158 23.69 14.19 -2.67
N GLU A 159 24.30 14.84 -1.69
CA GLU A 159 25.05 14.19 -0.62
C GLU A 159 24.14 13.28 0.22
N SER A 160 22.94 13.74 0.56
CA SER A 160 21.96 12.94 1.31
C SER A 160 21.59 11.65 0.59
N ARG A 161 21.41 11.69 -0.72
CA ARG A 161 21.10 10.50 -1.53
C ARG A 161 22.24 9.50 -1.52
N VAL A 162 23.46 9.96 -1.77
CA VAL A 162 24.65 9.09 -1.84
C VAL A 162 24.93 8.42 -0.50
N VAL A 163 24.89 9.17 0.61
CA VAL A 163 25.19 8.68 1.95
C VAL A 163 24.10 7.73 2.45
N ARG A 164 22.82 8.03 2.17
CA ARG A 164 21.69 7.27 2.68
C ARG A 164 21.25 6.11 1.78
N LEU A 165 21.73 6.03 0.55
CA LEU A 165 21.41 4.96 -0.40
C LEU A 165 21.69 3.57 0.19
N ARG A 166 22.89 3.36 0.72
CA ARG A 166 23.31 2.06 1.27
C ARG A 166 22.46 1.60 2.46
N PRO A 167 22.25 2.41 3.51
CA PRO A 167 21.38 2.04 4.63
C PRO A 167 19.95 1.75 4.21
N ILE A 168 19.35 2.58 3.33
CA ILE A 168 17.97 2.39 2.85
C ILE A 168 17.84 1.09 2.04
N LEU A 169 18.76 0.82 1.12
CA LEU A 169 18.75 -0.44 0.35
C LEU A 169 18.96 -1.66 1.25
N LEU A 170 19.81 -1.56 2.26
CA LEU A 170 20.06 -2.66 3.19
C LEU A 170 18.82 -2.95 4.04
N THR A 171 18.18 -1.94 4.61
CA THR A 171 16.96 -2.11 5.42
C THR A 171 15.79 -2.62 4.59
N ALA A 172 15.58 -2.10 3.38
CA ALA A 172 14.57 -2.59 2.46
C ALA A 172 14.84 -4.03 2.04
N GLY A 173 16.09 -4.35 1.69
CA GLY A 173 16.49 -5.69 1.29
C GLY A 173 16.32 -6.73 2.40
N THR A 174 16.72 -6.40 3.62
CA THR A 174 16.52 -7.31 4.77
C THR A 174 15.05 -7.49 5.10
N ALA A 175 14.23 -6.46 5.01
CA ALA A 175 12.79 -6.56 5.23
C ALA A 175 12.10 -7.41 4.14
N MET A 176 12.49 -7.25 2.88
CA MET A 176 11.99 -8.09 1.77
C MET A 176 12.39 -9.56 1.96
N LEU A 177 13.64 -9.83 2.32
CA LEU A 177 14.12 -11.19 2.58
C LEU A 177 13.42 -11.82 3.78
N SER A 178 13.13 -11.07 4.82
CA SER A 178 12.38 -11.57 5.99
C SER A 178 10.92 -11.85 5.68
N ALA A 179 10.32 -11.14 4.74
CA ALA A 179 8.95 -11.37 4.27
C ALA A 179 8.86 -12.56 3.28
N ALA A 180 9.95 -12.92 2.61
CA ALA A 180 9.95 -13.96 1.59
C ALA A 180 9.40 -15.33 2.07
N PRO A 181 9.74 -15.87 3.26
CA PRO A 181 9.15 -17.13 3.73
C PRO A 181 7.64 -17.08 3.92
N ILE A 182 7.08 -15.90 4.23
CA ILE A 182 5.64 -15.69 4.47
C ILE A 182 4.85 -15.75 3.15
N THR A 183 5.50 -15.59 2.00
CA THR A 183 4.83 -15.65 0.68
C THR A 183 4.23 -17.03 0.39
N ILE A 184 4.68 -18.07 1.07
CA ILE A 184 4.20 -19.45 0.90
C ILE A 184 2.97 -19.71 1.78
N ASP A 185 2.71 -18.87 2.77
CA ASP A 185 1.57 -19.04 3.69
C ASP A 185 0.26 -18.68 2.99
N PRO A 186 -0.77 -19.56 3.01
CA PRO A 186 -2.04 -19.29 2.33
C PRO A 186 -2.81 -18.07 2.85
N ILE A 187 -2.63 -17.73 4.15
CA ILE A 187 -3.37 -16.64 4.80
C ILE A 187 -2.59 -15.33 4.72
N PHE A 188 -1.28 -15.37 4.99
CA PHE A 188 -0.44 -14.18 5.11
C PHE A 188 0.36 -13.85 3.84
N SER A 189 0.21 -14.62 2.76
CA SER A 189 0.88 -14.33 1.49
C SER A 189 0.59 -12.92 0.97
N GLY A 190 -0.66 -12.45 1.09
CA GLY A 190 -1.05 -11.09 0.69
C GLY A 190 -0.30 -10.00 1.45
N LEU A 191 -0.04 -10.18 2.75
CA LEU A 191 0.78 -9.28 3.57
C LEU A 191 2.23 -9.26 3.06
N ALA A 192 2.83 -10.44 2.84
CA ALA A 192 4.21 -10.55 2.39
C ALA A 192 4.42 -9.91 1.01
N TRP A 193 3.55 -10.18 0.05
CA TRP A 193 3.62 -9.59 -1.28
C TRP A 193 3.39 -8.07 -1.25
N SER A 194 2.47 -7.58 -0.43
CA SER A 194 2.28 -6.13 -0.23
C SER A 194 3.55 -5.47 0.31
N LEU A 195 4.22 -6.08 1.28
CA LEU A 195 5.47 -5.57 1.82
C LEU A 195 6.59 -5.58 0.77
N ILE A 196 6.77 -6.68 0.03
CA ILE A 196 7.83 -6.81 -0.97
C ILE A 196 7.67 -5.78 -2.08
N PHE A 197 6.49 -5.73 -2.73
CA PHE A 197 6.26 -4.78 -3.83
C PHE A 197 6.22 -3.35 -3.34
N GLY A 198 5.63 -3.11 -2.17
CA GLY A 198 5.58 -1.79 -1.59
C GLY A 198 6.95 -1.26 -1.16
N LEU A 199 7.81 -2.08 -0.55
CA LEU A 199 9.19 -1.70 -0.21
C LEU A 199 10.03 -1.42 -1.45
N LEU A 200 9.90 -2.25 -2.48
CA LEU A 200 10.62 -2.05 -3.73
C LEU A 200 10.24 -0.71 -4.37
N ALA A 201 8.94 -0.45 -4.50
CA ALA A 201 8.45 0.81 -5.04
C ALA A 201 8.81 2.00 -4.16
N SER A 202 8.58 1.91 -2.84
CA SER A 202 8.86 3.00 -1.92
C SER A 202 10.32 3.38 -1.87
N THR A 203 11.23 2.40 -1.95
CA THR A 203 12.67 2.66 -2.00
C THR A 203 13.02 3.51 -3.21
N VAL A 204 12.50 3.17 -4.39
CA VAL A 204 12.70 3.95 -5.60
C VAL A 204 12.11 5.35 -5.44
N PHE A 205 10.86 5.44 -5.01
CA PHE A 205 10.17 6.74 -4.86
C PHE A 205 10.82 7.62 -3.78
N THR A 206 11.21 7.07 -2.64
CA THR A 206 11.88 7.83 -1.58
C THR A 206 13.19 8.43 -2.07
N LEU A 207 13.97 7.69 -2.85
CA LEU A 207 15.24 8.17 -3.35
C LEU A 207 15.12 9.22 -4.48
N PHE A 208 14.00 9.24 -5.21
CA PHE A 208 13.81 10.16 -6.33
C PHE A 208 12.78 11.26 -6.02
N VAL A 209 11.60 10.89 -5.55
CA VAL A 209 10.48 11.82 -5.42
C VAL A 209 10.67 12.80 -4.25
N ILE A 210 11.13 12.32 -3.10
CA ILE A 210 11.31 13.17 -1.92
C ILE A 210 12.36 14.26 -2.16
N PRO A 211 13.57 13.97 -2.67
CA PRO A 211 14.54 14.99 -3.01
C PRO A 211 14.05 16.01 -4.04
N ILE A 212 13.32 15.54 -5.07
CA ILE A 212 12.76 16.42 -6.09
C ILE A 212 11.66 17.33 -5.49
N ALA A 213 10.74 16.76 -4.71
CA ALA A 213 9.68 17.51 -4.04
C ALA A 213 10.26 18.54 -3.05
N TYR A 214 11.29 18.15 -2.31
CA TYR A 214 12.01 19.05 -1.41
C TYR A 214 12.68 20.19 -2.16
N TRP A 215 13.36 19.88 -3.27
CA TRP A 215 14.02 20.89 -4.12
C TRP A 215 13.00 21.85 -4.74
N LEU A 216 11.91 21.36 -5.33
CA LEU A 216 10.86 22.19 -5.93
C LEU A 216 10.25 23.17 -4.91
N TRP A 217 10.11 22.74 -3.67
CA TRP A 217 9.52 23.57 -2.61
C TRP A 217 10.47 24.64 -2.10
N TYR A 218 11.76 24.32 -1.98
CA TYR A 218 12.74 25.21 -1.36
C TYR A 218 13.59 26.01 -2.36
N ALA A 219 13.66 25.63 -3.63
CA ALA A 219 14.48 26.30 -4.64
C ALA A 219 14.16 27.80 -4.83
N ASN A 220 12.90 28.20 -4.65
CA ASN A 220 12.44 29.57 -4.81
C ASN A 220 12.33 30.37 -3.52
N LYS A 221 12.78 29.83 -2.37
CA LYS A 221 12.72 30.57 -1.11
C LYS A 221 13.98 31.40 -0.90
N PRO A 222 13.86 32.73 -0.57
CA PRO A 222 15.01 33.55 -0.27
C PRO A 222 15.73 32.99 0.97
N GLY A 223 17.02 32.76 0.85
CA GLY A 223 17.89 32.16 1.89
C GLY A 223 18.37 30.73 1.61
N HIS A 224 17.84 30.05 0.61
CA HIS A 224 18.26 28.70 0.19
C HIS A 224 18.69 28.66 -1.29
N GLY A 225 18.76 29.83 -1.95
CA GLY A 225 19.19 29.97 -3.34
C GLY A 225 20.65 29.58 -3.53
N MET A 226 20.99 29.23 -4.77
CA MET A 226 22.32 28.82 -5.21
C MET A 226 23.42 29.67 -4.57
N PRO A 227 24.52 29.07 -4.11
CA PRO A 227 25.71 29.84 -3.83
C PRO A 227 26.08 30.53 -5.14
N MET A 228 26.24 31.86 -5.09
CA MET A 228 26.85 32.60 -6.19
C MET A 228 28.17 31.93 -6.50
N ALA A 229 28.40 31.57 -7.77
CA ALA A 229 29.70 31.10 -8.22
C ALA A 229 30.72 32.10 -7.70
N GLN A 230 31.60 31.66 -6.82
CA GLN A 230 32.78 32.39 -6.49
C GLN A 230 33.67 32.26 -7.71
N GLU A 231 33.82 33.38 -8.43
CA GLU A 231 34.88 33.58 -9.39
C GLU A 231 36.26 33.45 -8.75
#